data_9ac09b394ecaca991e3c80537fedebc8
#
_entry.id   9ac09b394ecaca991e3c80537fedebc8
#
_cell.length_a   1.000
_cell.length_b   1.000
_cell.length_c   1.000
_cell.angle_alpha   90.00
_cell.angle_beta   90.00
_cell.angle_gamma   90.00
#
_symmetry.space_group_name_H-M   'P 1'
#
loop_
_entity.id
_entity.type
_entity.pdbx_description
1 polymer ?
#
loop_
_entity_poly.entity_id
_entity_poly.type
_entity_poly.pdbx_seq_one_letter_code
_entity_poly.pdbx_strand_id
1 'polypeptide(L)'
;SDNNILLDISTIQLLVADCALHLFLSKNNTHINANTNLLLGFLVNELSIGEYDCLISDLIDDTDSAISFCKENPLLFNMEYIYEADEDVLGLIYISCKNIGNRKAAGSYYTSTKVVKNLINRLSFQEPVKVLDPCCGTGNFLLQLPEVLPFDSIYGNDIDAASVKITRLNMALKYNVPVAAIYEHITGQDYLTDYAEKDFQYIIGNPPWGYDFSEEEKSHLRTIYKSATGKNIESYDVFIEQALNHLTDNGHLAYVLPEAILNVKAHTNIRKTILENCSIKNLVFLGNAFDGVQCP
;
A
#
# COMPACT_ATOMS: atom_id res chain seq x y z
N SER A 1 -16.38 -10.91 -30.99
CA SER A 1 -17.40 -10.70 -29.94
C SER A 1 -16.69 -10.27 -28.67
N ASP A 2 -16.83 -9.00 -28.30
CA ASP A 2 -16.28 -8.44 -27.10
C ASP A 2 -16.96 -9.11 -25.89
N ASN A 3 -16.30 -10.07 -25.28
CA ASN A 3 -16.69 -10.54 -23.96
C ASN A 3 -16.43 -9.37 -23.00
N ASN A 4 -17.46 -8.65 -22.63
CA ASN A 4 -17.42 -7.69 -21.53
C ASN A 4 -17.18 -8.47 -20.23
N ILE A 5 -15.92 -8.76 -19.90
CA ILE A 5 -15.54 -9.28 -18.60
C ILE A 5 -15.64 -8.09 -17.65
N LEU A 6 -16.57 -8.15 -16.72
CA LEU A 6 -16.63 -7.21 -15.61
C LEU A 6 -15.42 -7.47 -14.72
N LEU A 7 -14.50 -6.51 -14.66
CA LEU A 7 -13.38 -6.53 -13.73
C LEU A 7 -13.91 -6.13 -12.34
N ASP A 8 -14.54 -7.06 -11.66
CA ASP A 8 -14.82 -6.95 -10.23
C ASP A 8 -13.54 -7.20 -9.39
N ILE A 9 -13.64 -6.96 -8.10
CA ILE A 9 -12.49 -7.06 -7.20
C ILE A 9 -11.93 -8.50 -7.16
N SER A 10 -12.80 -9.53 -7.21
CA SER A 10 -12.38 -10.93 -7.20
C SER A 10 -11.61 -11.28 -8.48
N THR A 11 -12.06 -10.83 -9.64
CA THR A 11 -11.33 -11.01 -10.90
C THR A 11 -9.95 -10.34 -10.86
N ILE A 12 -9.86 -9.12 -10.30
CA ILE A 12 -8.58 -8.41 -10.17
C ILE A 12 -7.65 -9.17 -9.24
N GLN A 13 -8.15 -9.70 -8.13
CA GLN A 13 -7.37 -10.51 -7.19
C GLN A 13 -6.83 -11.78 -7.85
N LEU A 14 -7.59 -12.45 -8.72
CA LEU A 14 -7.11 -13.62 -9.48
C LEU A 14 -5.97 -13.24 -10.45
N LEU A 15 -6.06 -12.10 -11.13
CA LEU A 15 -4.97 -11.62 -12.00
C LEU A 15 -3.71 -11.29 -11.20
N VAL A 16 -3.86 -10.70 -10.01
CA VAL A 16 -2.74 -10.43 -9.09
C VAL A 16 -2.14 -11.72 -8.58
N ALA A 17 -2.96 -12.73 -8.24
CA ALA A 17 -2.49 -14.04 -7.78
C ALA A 17 -1.68 -14.76 -8.86
N ASP A 18 -2.15 -14.76 -10.11
CA ASP A 18 -1.41 -15.33 -11.24
C ASP A 18 -0.08 -14.61 -11.46
N CYS A 19 -0.10 -13.29 -11.49
CA CYS A 19 1.13 -12.50 -11.59
C CYS A 19 2.11 -12.81 -10.44
N ALA A 20 1.63 -12.91 -9.20
CA ALA A 20 2.47 -13.22 -8.06
C ALA A 20 3.16 -14.59 -8.20
N LEU A 21 2.45 -15.62 -8.66
CA LEU A 21 3.03 -16.92 -8.96
C LEU A 21 4.17 -16.83 -9.99
N HIS A 22 3.96 -16.08 -11.08
CA HIS A 22 5.00 -15.80 -12.06
C HIS A 22 6.23 -15.12 -11.44
N LEU A 23 6.02 -14.11 -10.59
CA LEU A 23 7.12 -13.38 -9.94
C LEU A 23 7.92 -14.26 -8.99
N PHE A 24 7.26 -15.11 -8.18
CA PHE A 24 7.93 -16.07 -7.30
C PHE A 24 8.76 -17.09 -8.06
N LEU A 25 8.21 -17.67 -9.12
CA LEU A 25 8.92 -18.64 -9.95
C LEU A 25 10.07 -17.99 -10.72
N SER A 26 9.86 -16.82 -11.29
CA SER A 26 10.89 -16.04 -12.00
C SER A 26 12.04 -15.68 -11.06
N LYS A 27 11.76 -15.18 -9.85
CA LYS A 27 12.77 -14.87 -8.84
C LYS A 27 13.65 -16.07 -8.49
N ASN A 28 13.04 -17.25 -8.44
CA ASN A 28 13.74 -18.52 -8.12
C ASN A 28 14.38 -19.18 -9.35
N ASN A 29 14.42 -18.52 -10.51
CA ASN A 29 14.91 -19.08 -11.77
C ASN A 29 14.23 -20.41 -12.18
N THR A 30 12.99 -20.61 -11.76
CA THR A 30 12.21 -21.78 -12.14
C THR A 30 11.71 -21.62 -13.57
N HIS A 31 12.02 -22.60 -14.42
CA HIS A 31 11.60 -22.57 -15.83
C HIS A 31 10.09 -22.78 -15.92
N ILE A 32 9.39 -21.80 -16.47
CA ILE A 32 7.94 -21.88 -16.74
C ILE A 32 7.77 -22.18 -18.22
N ASN A 33 6.97 -23.19 -18.55
CA ASN A 33 6.61 -23.42 -19.95
C ASN A 33 5.67 -22.29 -20.43
N ALA A 34 5.95 -21.73 -21.58
CA ALA A 34 5.08 -20.75 -22.20
C ALA A 34 3.64 -21.31 -22.33
N ASN A 35 2.64 -20.46 -22.06
CA ASN A 35 1.21 -20.79 -22.05
C ASN A 35 0.74 -21.72 -20.90
N THR A 36 1.47 -21.82 -19.80
CA THR A 36 0.99 -22.51 -18.60
C THR A 36 0.16 -21.55 -17.76
N ASN A 37 -1.10 -21.91 -17.49
CA ASN A 37 -1.94 -21.18 -16.55
C ASN A 37 -1.49 -21.55 -15.12
N LEU A 38 -0.61 -20.71 -14.53
CA LEU A 38 -0.01 -20.98 -13.21
C LEU A 38 -1.05 -20.96 -12.11
N LEU A 39 -2.00 -20.01 -12.16
CA LEU A 39 -3.05 -19.95 -11.18
C LEU A 39 -3.92 -21.20 -11.17
N LEU A 40 -4.29 -21.74 -12.35
CA LEU A 40 -5.04 -22.99 -12.40
C LEU A 40 -4.23 -24.15 -11.80
N GLY A 41 -2.93 -24.27 -12.13
CA GLY A 41 -2.05 -25.27 -11.54
C GLY A 41 -1.98 -25.18 -10.02
N PHE A 42 -1.92 -23.96 -9.48
CA PHE A 42 -1.96 -23.71 -8.03
C PHE A 42 -3.31 -24.15 -7.43
N LEU A 43 -4.43 -23.73 -8.03
CA LEU A 43 -5.79 -24.05 -7.54
C LEU A 43 -6.10 -25.55 -7.51
N VAL A 44 -5.50 -26.33 -8.42
CA VAL A 44 -5.68 -27.80 -8.46
C VAL A 44 -4.56 -28.56 -7.73
N ASN A 45 -3.71 -27.86 -6.97
CA ASN A 45 -2.58 -28.41 -6.19
C ASN A 45 -1.48 -29.08 -7.05
N GLU A 46 -1.30 -28.66 -8.29
CA GLU A 46 -0.19 -29.10 -9.16
C GLU A 46 1.03 -28.14 -9.06
N LEU A 47 0.84 -26.96 -8.49
CA LEU A 47 1.88 -25.94 -8.29
C LEU A 47 1.84 -25.45 -6.83
N SER A 48 3.03 -25.24 -6.25
CA SER A 48 3.22 -24.62 -4.93
C SER A 48 4.44 -23.73 -4.94
N ILE A 49 4.39 -22.65 -4.18
CA ILE A 49 5.51 -21.74 -3.87
C ILE A 49 5.95 -21.88 -2.41
N GLY A 50 5.61 -23.00 -1.76
CA GLY A 50 6.03 -23.34 -0.41
C GLY A 50 5.26 -22.61 0.68
N GLU A 51 5.94 -22.08 1.67
CA GLU A 51 5.27 -21.39 2.80
C GLU A 51 4.41 -20.19 2.39
N TYR A 52 4.65 -19.61 1.22
CA TYR A 52 3.90 -18.45 0.72
C TYR A 52 2.59 -18.82 -0.01
N ASP A 53 2.25 -20.12 -0.13
CA ASP A 53 0.97 -20.56 -0.71
C ASP A 53 -0.25 -19.91 -0.03
N CYS A 54 -0.18 -19.70 1.27
CA CYS A 54 -1.26 -19.04 2.02
C CYS A 54 -1.47 -17.58 1.59
N LEU A 55 -0.42 -16.85 1.19
CA LEU A 55 -0.54 -15.47 0.71
C LEU A 55 -1.25 -15.40 -0.64
N ILE A 56 -1.03 -16.39 -1.52
CA ILE A 56 -1.80 -16.52 -2.76
C ILE A 56 -3.25 -16.87 -2.45
N SER A 57 -3.46 -17.83 -1.53
CA SER A 57 -4.80 -18.28 -1.13
C SER A 57 -5.64 -17.15 -0.50
N ASP A 58 -5.01 -16.22 0.21
CA ASP A 58 -5.69 -15.04 0.75
C ASP A 58 -6.39 -14.18 -0.32
N LEU A 59 -5.91 -14.19 -1.56
CA LEU A 59 -6.52 -13.47 -2.69
C LEU A 59 -7.72 -14.21 -3.30
N ILE A 60 -7.97 -15.46 -2.92
CA ILE A 60 -8.96 -16.33 -3.55
C ILE A 60 -10.15 -16.49 -2.62
N ASP A 61 -11.26 -15.85 -2.95
CA ASP A 61 -12.47 -15.87 -2.11
C ASP A 61 -13.19 -17.23 -2.19
N ASP A 62 -13.22 -17.86 -3.38
CA ASP A 62 -13.85 -19.16 -3.63
C ASP A 62 -13.07 -19.95 -4.68
N THR A 63 -12.52 -21.10 -4.28
CA THR A 63 -11.64 -21.91 -5.13
C THR A 63 -12.36 -22.52 -6.33
N ASP A 64 -13.59 -23.00 -6.17
CA ASP A 64 -14.32 -23.65 -7.26
C ASP A 64 -14.72 -22.65 -8.33
N SER A 65 -15.16 -21.47 -7.92
CA SER A 65 -15.45 -20.34 -8.82
C SER A 65 -14.18 -19.87 -9.54
N ALA A 66 -13.05 -19.77 -8.85
CA ALA A 66 -11.77 -19.40 -9.43
C ALA A 66 -11.30 -20.43 -10.49
N ILE A 67 -11.42 -21.74 -10.21
CA ILE A 67 -11.09 -22.80 -11.17
C ILE A 67 -11.96 -22.70 -12.43
N SER A 68 -13.27 -22.49 -12.25
CA SER A 68 -14.21 -22.34 -13.37
C SER A 68 -13.84 -21.11 -14.21
N PHE A 69 -13.58 -19.98 -13.56
CA PHE A 69 -13.20 -18.73 -14.22
C PHE A 69 -11.88 -18.87 -15.02
N CYS A 70 -10.86 -19.50 -14.44
CA CYS A 70 -9.59 -19.76 -15.13
C CYS A 70 -9.75 -20.63 -16.38
N LYS A 71 -10.62 -21.64 -16.31
CA LYS A 71 -10.91 -22.55 -17.47
C LYS A 71 -11.69 -21.86 -18.57
N GLU A 72 -12.61 -20.97 -18.21
CA GLU A 72 -13.45 -20.22 -19.16
C GLU A 72 -12.69 -19.06 -19.82
N ASN A 73 -11.67 -18.51 -19.15
CA ASN A 73 -10.94 -17.33 -19.57
C ASN A 73 -9.41 -17.55 -19.66
N PRO A 74 -8.93 -18.59 -20.35
CA PRO A 74 -7.51 -18.97 -20.34
C PRO A 74 -6.57 -17.87 -20.87
N LEU A 75 -7.06 -17.00 -21.74
CA LEU A 75 -6.24 -15.91 -22.32
C LEU A 75 -5.87 -14.83 -21.31
N LEU A 76 -6.59 -14.70 -20.20
CA LEU A 76 -6.26 -13.75 -19.15
C LEU A 76 -5.05 -14.18 -18.31
N PHE A 77 -4.74 -15.48 -18.30
CA PHE A 77 -3.70 -16.12 -17.50
C PHE A 77 -2.54 -16.64 -18.34
N ASN A 78 -2.34 -16.10 -19.54
CA ASN A 78 -1.25 -16.46 -20.46
C ASN A 78 -0.14 -15.37 -20.51
N MET A 79 -0.18 -14.39 -19.63
CA MET A 79 0.83 -13.32 -19.58
C MET A 79 2.03 -13.80 -18.77
N GLU A 80 3.23 -13.54 -19.30
CA GLU A 80 4.46 -13.81 -18.55
C GLU A 80 4.88 -12.54 -17.80
N TYR A 81 5.23 -12.71 -16.53
CA TYR A 81 5.76 -11.66 -15.69
C TYR A 81 7.14 -12.06 -15.18
N ILE A 82 8.07 -11.11 -15.26
CA ILE A 82 9.44 -11.30 -14.80
C ILE A 82 9.63 -10.47 -13.53
N TYR A 83 10.22 -11.09 -12.51
CA TYR A 83 10.55 -10.40 -11.27
C TYR A 83 11.63 -9.34 -11.53
N GLU A 84 11.35 -8.13 -11.11
CA GLU A 84 12.29 -7.02 -11.08
C GLU A 84 12.30 -6.46 -9.65
N ALA A 85 13.50 -6.35 -9.07
CA ALA A 85 13.64 -5.95 -7.68
C ALA A 85 13.09 -4.53 -7.45
N ASP A 86 12.40 -4.37 -6.33
CA ASP A 86 11.82 -3.10 -5.88
C ASP A 86 10.72 -2.51 -6.80
N GLU A 87 10.26 -3.23 -7.83
CA GLU A 87 9.14 -2.79 -8.65
C GLU A 87 7.81 -3.36 -8.14
N ASP A 88 6.83 -2.48 -7.95
CA ASP A 88 5.48 -2.85 -7.49
C ASP A 88 4.59 -3.29 -8.67
N VAL A 89 4.95 -4.41 -9.30
CA VAL A 89 4.19 -4.95 -10.44
C VAL A 89 2.78 -5.37 -10.01
N LEU A 90 2.64 -6.00 -8.83
CA LEU A 90 1.34 -6.43 -8.30
C LEU A 90 0.41 -5.24 -8.05
N GLY A 91 0.92 -4.19 -7.43
CA GLY A 91 0.17 -2.98 -7.19
C GLY A 91 -0.19 -2.23 -8.47
N LEU A 92 0.70 -2.22 -9.45
CA LEU A 92 0.41 -1.62 -10.76
C LEU A 92 -0.77 -2.31 -11.45
N ILE A 93 -0.82 -3.65 -11.44
CA ILE A 93 -1.96 -4.43 -11.98
C ILE A 93 -3.23 -4.10 -11.20
N TYR A 94 -3.18 -4.20 -9.86
CA TYR A 94 -4.32 -3.96 -9.00
C TYR A 94 -4.93 -2.57 -9.23
N ILE A 95 -4.12 -1.53 -9.16
CA ILE A 95 -4.58 -0.15 -9.28
C ILE A 95 -5.04 0.19 -10.70
N SER A 96 -4.36 -0.35 -11.71
CA SER A 96 -4.76 -0.14 -13.13
C SER A 96 -6.12 -0.77 -13.42
N CYS A 97 -6.40 -1.93 -12.85
CA CYS A 97 -7.67 -2.64 -13.03
C CYS A 97 -8.78 -2.09 -12.12
N LYS A 98 -8.47 -1.71 -10.89
CA LYS A 98 -9.44 -1.26 -9.87
C LYS A 98 -10.22 -0.04 -10.32
N ASN A 99 -9.73 0.74 -11.28
CA ASN A 99 -10.59 1.82 -11.70
C ASN A 99 -10.10 2.81 -12.73
N ILE A 100 -10.78 2.85 -13.73
CA ILE A 100 -10.99 4.04 -14.56
C ILE A 100 -12.11 4.93 -13.96
N GLY A 101 -12.98 4.40 -13.08
CA GLY A 101 -14.18 5.08 -12.57
C GLY A 101 -14.20 5.54 -11.10
N ASN A 102 -13.59 4.82 -10.18
CA ASN A 102 -13.76 5.03 -8.72
C ASN A 102 -12.53 5.54 -7.95
N ARG A 103 -11.41 5.85 -8.60
CA ARG A 103 -10.17 6.33 -7.95
C ARG A 103 -10.39 7.55 -7.04
N LYS A 104 -11.33 8.42 -7.39
CA LYS A 104 -11.61 9.64 -6.63
C LYS A 104 -12.39 9.39 -5.33
N ALA A 105 -13.17 8.32 -5.25
CA ALA A 105 -14.06 8.08 -4.11
C ALA A 105 -13.32 7.60 -2.85
N ALA A 106 -12.16 6.94 -3.01
CA ALA A 106 -11.40 6.40 -1.89
C ALA A 106 -10.18 7.24 -1.46
N GLY A 107 -9.89 8.39 -2.13
CA GLY A 107 -8.69 9.20 -1.84
C GLY A 107 -7.37 8.46 -2.09
N SER A 108 -7.43 7.31 -2.78
CA SER A 108 -6.31 6.41 -2.98
C SER A 108 -5.64 6.70 -4.33
N TYR A 109 -4.40 7.17 -4.28
CA TYR A 109 -3.59 7.49 -5.46
C TYR A 109 -2.30 6.68 -5.44
N TYR A 110 -1.97 6.05 -6.58
CA TYR A 110 -0.68 5.41 -6.74
C TYR A 110 0.43 6.45 -6.79
N THR A 111 1.36 6.37 -5.88
CA THR A 111 2.56 7.22 -5.89
C THR A 111 3.62 6.56 -6.77
N SER A 112 4.08 7.24 -7.81
CA SER A 112 5.08 6.65 -8.71
C SER A 112 6.35 6.27 -7.96
N THR A 113 6.93 5.11 -8.29
CA THR A 113 8.17 4.60 -7.69
C THR A 113 9.30 5.65 -7.69
N LYS A 114 9.38 6.48 -8.75
CA LYS A 114 10.36 7.57 -8.83
C LYS A 114 10.20 8.62 -7.72
N VAL A 115 8.96 8.99 -7.38
CA VAL A 115 8.67 9.93 -6.28
C VAL A 115 9.04 9.29 -4.95
N VAL A 116 8.67 8.03 -4.75
CA VAL A 116 8.97 7.27 -3.52
C VAL A 116 10.48 7.15 -3.33
N LYS A 117 11.22 6.71 -4.37
CA LYS A 117 12.69 6.63 -4.34
C LYS A 117 13.34 7.97 -3.98
N ASN A 118 12.84 9.07 -4.53
CA ASN A 118 13.35 10.41 -4.22
C ASN A 118 13.12 10.79 -2.75
N LEU A 119 11.97 10.44 -2.18
CA LEU A 119 11.66 10.69 -0.77
C LEU A 119 12.56 9.83 0.13
N ILE A 120 12.61 8.52 -0.09
CA ILE A 120 13.40 7.56 0.71
C ILE A 120 14.89 7.91 0.70
N ASN A 121 15.45 8.29 -0.45
CA ASN A 121 16.87 8.68 -0.59
C ASN A 121 17.24 9.95 0.18
N ARG A 122 16.27 10.71 0.69
CA ARG A 122 16.52 11.89 1.56
C ARG A 122 16.54 11.55 3.04
N LEU A 123 16.14 10.33 3.40
CA LEU A 123 16.15 9.83 4.76
C LEU A 123 17.51 9.17 5.04
N SER A 124 18.02 9.43 6.23
CA SER A 124 19.24 8.77 6.72
C SER A 124 18.83 7.84 7.86
N PHE A 125 18.60 6.58 7.53
CA PHE A 125 18.19 5.58 8.51
C PHE A 125 19.36 5.30 9.46
N GLN A 126 19.13 5.52 10.76
CA GLN A 126 20.12 5.32 11.82
C GLN A 126 19.51 4.39 12.87
N GLU A 127 20.32 3.44 13.34
CA GLU A 127 19.90 2.53 14.41
C GLU A 127 19.67 3.27 15.75
N PRO A 128 18.64 2.90 16.55
CA PRO A 128 17.64 1.87 16.24
C PRO A 128 16.67 2.33 15.15
N VAL A 129 16.26 1.42 14.25
CA VAL A 129 15.33 1.73 13.16
C VAL A 129 14.03 0.95 13.34
N LYS A 130 12.91 1.66 13.37
CA LYS A 130 11.57 1.11 13.27
C LYS A 130 10.77 2.02 12.33
N VAL A 131 10.39 1.51 11.19
CA VAL A 131 9.76 2.26 10.10
C VAL A 131 8.31 1.83 9.94
N LEU A 132 7.38 2.77 9.83
CA LEU A 132 5.98 2.52 9.53
C LEU A 132 5.56 3.26 8.26
N ASP A 133 4.83 2.56 7.39
CA ASP A 133 3.91 3.18 6.43
C ASP A 133 2.47 2.88 6.87
N PRO A 134 1.72 3.85 7.44
CA PRO A 134 0.40 3.62 8.01
C PRO A 134 -0.73 3.57 6.98
N CYS A 135 -0.44 3.79 5.71
CA CYS A 135 -1.37 3.75 4.57
C CYS A 135 -0.63 3.19 3.36
N CYS A 136 -0.04 2.00 3.55
CA CYS A 136 0.98 1.43 2.67
C CYS A 136 0.45 1.04 1.28
N GLY A 137 -0.88 1.00 1.09
CA GLY A 137 -1.46 0.55 -0.17
C GLY A 137 -0.94 -0.84 -0.54
N THR A 138 -0.37 -0.96 -1.72
CA THR A 138 0.24 -2.20 -2.21
C THR A 138 1.73 -2.36 -1.82
N GLY A 139 2.26 -1.46 -0.98
CA GLY A 139 3.60 -1.58 -0.40
C GLY A 139 4.70 -0.87 -1.16
N ASN A 140 4.38 0.02 -2.10
CA ASN A 140 5.40 0.69 -2.92
C ASN A 140 6.45 1.46 -2.10
N PHE A 141 6.06 2.14 -1.01
CA PHE A 141 7.03 2.80 -0.12
C PHE A 141 7.94 1.79 0.59
N LEU A 142 7.38 0.68 1.06
CA LEU A 142 8.12 -0.37 1.75
C LEU A 142 9.09 -1.09 0.82
N LEU A 143 8.72 -1.25 -0.46
CA LEU A 143 9.60 -1.80 -1.50
C LEU A 143 10.84 -0.93 -1.73
N GLN A 144 10.75 0.39 -1.55
CA GLN A 144 11.86 1.30 -1.77
C GLN A 144 12.78 1.48 -0.56
N LEU A 145 12.47 0.85 0.58
CA LEU A 145 13.35 0.88 1.75
C LEU A 145 14.68 0.16 1.45
N PRO A 146 15.80 0.66 1.98
CA PRO A 146 17.11 0.03 1.77
C PRO A 146 17.14 -1.43 2.22
N GLU A 147 17.73 -2.31 1.41
CA GLU A 147 17.86 -3.74 1.73
C GLU A 147 18.63 -4.03 3.04
N VAL A 148 19.45 -3.08 3.50
CA VAL A 148 20.17 -3.21 4.76
C VAL A 148 19.24 -3.19 5.98
N LEU A 149 18.02 -2.66 5.84
CA LEU A 149 17.05 -2.67 6.92
C LEU A 149 16.46 -4.07 7.12
N PRO A 150 16.57 -4.64 8.33
CA PRO A 150 15.96 -5.94 8.60
C PRO A 150 14.44 -5.84 8.55
N PHE A 151 13.77 -6.89 8.06
CA PHE A 151 12.31 -6.89 7.96
C PHE A 151 11.61 -6.66 9.29
N ASP A 152 12.18 -7.14 10.41
CA ASP A 152 11.65 -6.95 11.76
C ASP A 152 11.55 -5.47 12.19
N SER A 153 12.19 -4.57 11.47
CA SER A 153 12.09 -3.13 11.68
C SER A 153 11.05 -2.43 10.81
N ILE A 154 10.40 -3.15 9.91
CA ILE A 154 9.52 -2.61 8.86
C ILE A 154 8.07 -2.98 9.14
N TYR A 155 7.21 -1.98 9.20
CA TYR A 155 5.78 -2.10 9.47
C TYR A 155 4.97 -1.43 8.36
N GLY A 156 3.94 -2.10 7.94
CA GLY A 156 2.96 -1.57 6.97
C GLY A 156 1.54 -1.77 7.48
N ASN A 157 0.70 -0.79 7.28
CA ASN A 157 -0.71 -0.89 7.59
C ASN A 157 -1.55 -0.24 6.49
N ASP A 158 -2.71 -0.81 6.19
CA ASP A 158 -3.71 -0.17 5.33
C ASP A 158 -5.11 -0.65 5.73
N ILE A 159 -6.13 0.15 5.52
CA ILE A 159 -7.52 -0.23 5.76
C ILE A 159 -8.10 -1.07 4.62
N ASP A 160 -7.54 -0.97 3.40
CA ASP A 160 -7.96 -1.76 2.24
C ASP A 160 -7.38 -3.18 2.32
N ALA A 161 -8.21 -4.14 2.69
CA ALA A 161 -7.81 -5.54 2.85
C ALA A 161 -7.13 -6.14 1.61
N ALA A 162 -7.54 -5.77 0.39
CA ALA A 162 -6.91 -6.25 -0.83
C ALA A 162 -5.50 -5.68 -1.00
N SER A 163 -5.32 -4.40 -0.70
CA SER A 163 -4.00 -3.75 -0.69
C SER A 163 -3.05 -4.42 0.31
N VAL A 164 -3.52 -4.75 1.51
CA VAL A 164 -2.74 -5.46 2.54
C VAL A 164 -2.27 -6.82 2.06
N LYS A 165 -3.16 -7.62 1.43
CA LYS A 165 -2.80 -8.92 0.84
C LYS A 165 -1.69 -8.78 -0.21
N ILE A 166 -1.77 -7.76 -1.05
CA ILE A 166 -0.75 -7.46 -2.09
C ILE A 166 0.56 -7.00 -1.45
N THR A 167 0.51 -6.14 -0.43
CA THR A 167 1.71 -5.74 0.30
C THR A 167 2.42 -6.94 0.92
N ARG A 168 1.70 -7.89 1.50
CA ARG A 168 2.27 -9.13 2.04
C ARG A 168 3.03 -9.93 0.98
N LEU A 169 2.47 -10.08 -0.22
CA LEU A 169 3.14 -10.72 -1.36
C LEU A 169 4.40 -9.97 -1.79
N ASN A 170 4.33 -8.65 -1.89
CA ASN A 170 5.48 -7.80 -2.21
C ASN A 170 6.60 -7.93 -1.17
N MET A 171 6.25 -7.98 0.12
CA MET A 171 7.23 -8.19 1.20
C MET A 171 7.86 -9.58 1.16
N ALA A 172 7.07 -10.63 0.90
CA ALA A 172 7.58 -11.99 0.69
C ALA A 172 8.55 -12.05 -0.51
N LEU A 173 8.20 -11.39 -1.61
CA LEU A 173 9.06 -11.29 -2.78
C LEU A 173 10.36 -10.54 -2.47
N LYS A 174 10.32 -9.46 -1.69
CA LYS A 174 11.52 -8.66 -1.40
C LYS A 174 12.43 -9.35 -0.36
N TYR A 175 11.89 -9.70 0.80
CA TYR A 175 12.69 -10.03 1.99
C TYR A 175 12.92 -11.52 2.23
N ASN A 176 12.14 -12.42 1.63
CA ASN A 176 12.26 -13.88 1.82
C ASN A 176 12.29 -14.28 3.31
N VAL A 177 11.34 -13.76 4.08
CA VAL A 177 11.19 -13.99 5.52
C VAL A 177 10.02 -14.92 5.82
N PRO A 178 9.96 -15.56 7.02
CA PRO A 178 8.84 -16.42 7.38
C PRO A 178 7.50 -15.71 7.22
N VAL A 179 6.52 -16.43 6.71
CA VAL A 179 5.18 -15.87 6.46
C VAL A 179 4.54 -15.31 7.74
N ALA A 180 4.82 -15.90 8.90
CA ALA A 180 4.32 -15.42 10.19
C ALA A 180 4.78 -13.98 10.50
N ALA A 181 6.04 -13.65 10.21
CA ALA A 181 6.57 -12.29 10.38
C ALA A 181 5.86 -11.31 9.42
N ILE A 182 5.53 -11.74 8.21
CA ILE A 182 4.80 -10.90 7.24
C ILE A 182 3.41 -10.53 7.77
N TYR A 183 2.66 -11.50 8.34
CA TYR A 183 1.35 -11.23 8.93
C TYR A 183 1.43 -10.34 10.17
N GLU A 184 2.49 -10.48 10.97
CA GLU A 184 2.71 -9.67 12.17
C GLU A 184 3.00 -8.20 11.81
N HIS A 185 3.81 -7.96 10.80
CA HIS A 185 4.31 -6.63 10.45
C HIS A 185 3.44 -5.89 9.42
N ILE A 186 2.65 -6.63 8.61
CA ILE A 186 1.76 -6.03 7.60
C ILE A 186 0.31 -6.27 7.99
N THR A 187 -0.34 -5.23 8.51
CA THR A 187 -1.65 -5.31 9.16
C THR A 187 -2.74 -4.56 8.39
N GLY A 188 -4.00 -4.92 8.66
CA GLY A 188 -5.19 -4.30 8.08
C GLY A 188 -6.06 -3.68 9.18
N GLN A 189 -5.71 -2.49 9.65
CA GLN A 189 -6.38 -1.82 10.75
C GLN A 189 -6.72 -0.38 10.37
N ASP A 190 -7.74 0.20 11.01
CA ASP A 190 -7.92 1.65 10.94
C ASP A 190 -6.80 2.33 11.73
N TYR A 191 -5.93 3.03 10.99
CA TYR A 191 -4.78 3.73 11.59
C TYR A 191 -5.19 4.80 12.59
N LEU A 192 -6.33 5.43 12.38
CA LEU A 192 -6.79 6.56 13.20
C LEU A 192 -7.42 6.12 14.53
N THR A 193 -7.95 4.89 14.61
CA THR A 193 -8.72 4.42 15.77
C THR A 193 -8.18 3.16 16.41
N ASP A 194 -7.67 2.20 15.63
CA ASP A 194 -7.40 0.83 16.09
C ASP A 194 -5.91 0.49 16.14
N TYR A 195 -5.06 1.25 15.44
CA TYR A 195 -3.63 0.98 15.37
C TYR A 195 -2.90 1.39 16.65
N ALA A 196 -2.40 0.40 17.39
CA ALA A 196 -1.86 0.61 18.73
C ALA A 196 -0.32 0.70 18.81
N GLU A 197 0.40 0.19 17.78
CA GLU A 197 1.86 0.15 17.78
C GLU A 197 2.46 1.55 17.71
N LYS A 198 3.52 1.81 18.48
CA LYS A 198 4.13 3.14 18.66
C LYS A 198 5.67 3.07 18.63
N ASP A 199 6.28 4.20 18.91
CA ASP A 199 7.72 4.36 19.05
C ASP A 199 8.48 4.09 17.75
N PHE A 200 7.94 4.61 16.63
CA PHE A 200 8.59 4.57 15.33
C PHE A 200 9.65 5.67 15.21
N GLN A 201 10.82 5.34 14.68
CA GLN A 201 11.83 6.33 14.34
C GLN A 201 11.53 6.99 13.01
N TYR A 202 10.84 6.28 12.11
CA TYR A 202 10.43 6.81 10.80
C TYR A 202 8.99 6.46 10.52
N ILE A 203 8.19 7.45 10.14
CA ILE A 203 6.88 7.23 9.54
C ILE A 203 6.90 7.84 8.15
N ILE A 204 6.58 7.03 7.15
CA ILE A 204 6.65 7.39 5.73
C ILE A 204 5.30 7.11 5.06
N GLY A 205 5.06 7.64 3.87
CA GLY A 205 3.88 7.25 3.09
C GLY A 205 3.21 8.40 2.35
N ASN A 206 2.05 8.06 1.79
CA ASN A 206 1.14 9.00 1.15
C ASN A 206 -0.25 8.84 1.76
N PRO A 207 -0.59 9.59 2.83
CA PRO A 207 -1.89 9.46 3.48
C PRO A 207 -3.04 9.80 2.53
N PRO A 208 -4.27 9.29 2.77
CA PRO A 208 -5.40 9.51 1.87
C PRO A 208 -5.76 11.00 1.79
N TRP A 209 -6.03 11.49 0.56
CA TRP A 209 -6.42 12.88 0.30
C TRP A 209 -7.91 12.97 0.00
N GLY A 210 -8.63 13.85 0.70
CA GLY A 210 -10.03 14.11 0.44
C GLY A 210 -10.95 12.92 0.74
N TYR A 211 -10.59 12.10 1.70
CA TYR A 211 -11.48 11.06 2.20
C TYR A 211 -12.67 11.71 2.91
N ASP A 212 -13.89 11.32 2.53
CA ASP A 212 -15.11 11.87 3.10
C ASP A 212 -15.59 10.98 4.26
N PHE A 213 -15.24 11.37 5.46
CA PHE A 213 -15.69 10.70 6.68
C PHE A 213 -17.20 10.87 6.87
N SER A 214 -17.88 9.81 7.31
CA SER A 214 -19.27 9.87 7.77
C SER A 214 -19.42 10.81 8.97
N GLU A 215 -20.62 11.23 9.28
CA GLU A 215 -20.86 12.12 10.44
C GLU A 215 -20.53 11.41 11.78
N GLU A 216 -20.66 10.09 11.84
CA GLU A 216 -20.28 9.27 13.00
C GLU A 216 -18.75 9.27 13.18
N GLU A 217 -18.00 8.97 12.11
CA GLU A 217 -16.53 9.03 12.10
C GLU A 217 -16.04 10.44 12.45
N LYS A 218 -16.60 11.50 11.85
CA LYS A 218 -16.26 12.89 12.16
C LYS A 218 -16.48 13.21 13.63
N SER A 219 -17.60 12.75 14.21
CA SER A 219 -17.91 12.94 15.62
C SER A 219 -16.88 12.26 16.52
N HIS A 220 -16.50 11.04 16.18
CA HIS A 220 -15.49 10.28 16.92
C HIS A 220 -14.09 10.91 16.79
N LEU A 221 -13.64 11.22 15.57
CA LEU A 221 -12.33 11.83 15.32
C LEU A 221 -12.14 13.16 16.05
N ARG A 222 -13.21 13.97 16.20
CA ARG A 222 -13.17 15.23 16.98
C ARG A 222 -12.92 15.01 18.46
N THR A 223 -13.18 13.82 19.01
CA THR A 223 -12.86 13.51 20.41
C THR A 223 -11.39 13.13 20.61
N ILE A 224 -10.71 12.73 19.52
CA ILE A 224 -9.34 12.20 19.55
C ILE A 224 -8.35 13.27 19.07
N TYR A 225 -8.65 13.94 17.93
CA TYR A 225 -7.70 14.79 17.22
C TYR A 225 -8.05 16.28 17.31
N LYS A 226 -7.05 17.09 17.65
CA LYS A 226 -7.17 18.56 17.67
C LYS A 226 -7.26 19.15 16.26
N SER A 227 -6.70 18.47 15.26
CA SER A 227 -6.79 18.84 13.84
C SER A 227 -8.17 18.56 13.25
N ALA A 228 -8.97 17.68 13.85
CA ALA A 228 -10.31 17.30 13.38
C ALA A 228 -11.33 18.41 13.62
N THR A 229 -11.16 19.58 12.99
CA THR A 229 -11.99 20.78 13.17
C THR A 229 -12.76 21.15 11.89
N GLY A 230 -13.72 22.07 12.06
CA GLY A 230 -14.53 22.53 10.93
C GLY A 230 -15.69 21.59 10.56
N LYS A 231 -16.34 21.88 9.44
CA LYS A 231 -17.45 21.07 8.91
C LYS A 231 -16.91 19.76 8.29
N ASN A 232 -15.87 19.90 7.48
CA ASN A 232 -15.18 18.76 6.87
C ASN A 232 -13.84 18.55 7.59
N ILE A 233 -13.51 17.29 7.88
CA ILE A 233 -12.21 16.90 8.43
C ILE A 233 -11.32 16.53 7.25
N GLU A 234 -10.16 17.18 7.15
CA GLU A 234 -9.16 16.84 6.14
C GLU A 234 -8.40 15.57 6.58
N SER A 235 -8.49 14.53 5.78
CA SER A 235 -7.98 13.20 6.16
C SER A 235 -6.49 13.22 6.48
N TYR A 236 -5.66 13.84 5.65
CA TYR A 236 -4.21 13.87 5.92
C TYR A 236 -3.82 14.75 7.12
N ASP A 237 -4.67 15.69 7.59
CA ASP A 237 -4.40 16.44 8.81
C ASP A 237 -4.43 15.52 10.04
N VAL A 238 -5.45 14.67 10.15
CA VAL A 238 -5.56 13.70 11.26
C VAL A 238 -4.51 12.59 11.14
N PHE A 239 -4.15 12.16 9.92
CA PHE A 239 -3.03 11.24 9.70
C PHE A 239 -1.69 11.80 10.15
N ILE A 240 -1.42 13.09 9.91
CA ILE A 240 -0.20 13.75 10.41
C ILE A 240 -0.22 13.79 11.93
N GLU A 241 -1.34 14.23 12.56
CA GLU A 241 -1.43 14.30 14.02
C GLU A 241 -1.22 12.92 14.65
N GLN A 242 -1.83 11.85 14.09
CA GLN A 242 -1.62 10.49 14.56
C GLN A 242 -0.17 10.03 14.37
N ALA A 243 0.44 10.33 13.23
CA ALA A 243 1.83 10.00 13.00
C ALA A 243 2.76 10.65 14.04
N LEU A 244 2.52 11.91 14.39
CA LEU A 244 3.29 12.59 15.44
C LEU A 244 3.10 11.94 16.82
N ASN A 245 1.92 11.37 17.11
CA ASN A 245 1.66 10.62 18.35
C ASN A 245 2.34 9.24 18.38
N HIS A 246 2.71 8.69 17.22
CA HIS A 246 3.34 7.37 17.09
C HIS A 246 4.86 7.44 16.89
N LEU A 247 5.40 8.63 16.62
CA LEU A 247 6.85 8.83 16.52
C LEU A 247 7.51 8.85 17.91
N THR A 248 8.75 8.37 17.96
CA THR A 248 9.66 8.61 19.08
C THR A 248 10.08 10.09 19.12
N ASP A 249 10.65 10.52 20.25
CA ASP A 249 11.37 11.79 20.32
C ASP A 249 12.48 11.82 19.26
N ASN A 250 12.54 12.91 18.49
CA ASN A 250 13.43 13.05 17.32
C ASN A 250 13.18 12.10 16.16
N GLY A 251 12.03 11.42 16.12
CA GLY A 251 11.60 10.64 14.96
C GLY A 251 11.35 11.49 13.72
N HIS A 252 11.26 10.85 12.58
CA HIS A 252 11.14 11.51 11.28
C HIS A 252 9.80 11.16 10.61
N LEU A 253 9.03 12.18 10.23
CA LEU A 253 7.85 12.05 9.39
C LEU A 253 8.19 12.46 7.94
N ALA A 254 7.92 11.60 6.98
CA ALA A 254 8.12 11.90 5.56
C ALA A 254 6.91 11.48 4.73
N TYR A 255 6.02 12.42 4.49
CA TYR A 255 4.77 12.22 3.76
C TYR A 255 4.76 12.94 2.42
N VAL A 256 4.06 12.34 1.46
CA VAL A 256 3.63 13.00 0.24
C VAL A 256 2.26 13.63 0.49
N LEU A 257 2.14 14.93 0.31
CA LEU A 257 0.96 15.71 0.70
C LEU A 257 0.52 16.67 -0.40
N PRO A 258 -0.77 17.04 -0.47
CA PRO A 258 -1.23 18.12 -1.33
C PRO A 258 -0.61 19.46 -0.94
N GLU A 259 -0.33 20.32 -1.93
CA GLU A 259 0.19 21.68 -1.69
C GLU A 259 -0.74 22.52 -0.83
N ALA A 260 -2.03 22.22 -0.82
CA ALA A 260 -3.06 22.87 -0.01
C ALA A 260 -2.69 22.98 1.49
N ILE A 261 -1.94 21.99 2.02
CA ILE A 261 -1.48 22.03 3.42
C ILE A 261 -0.71 23.32 3.75
N LEU A 262 -0.03 23.94 2.79
CA LEU A 262 0.82 25.10 3.00
C LEU A 262 0.03 26.41 3.16
N ASN A 263 -1.10 26.55 2.47
CA ASN A 263 -1.75 27.85 2.31
C ASN A 263 -3.26 27.86 2.57
N VAL A 264 -3.95 26.75 2.51
CA VAL A 264 -5.40 26.70 2.72
C VAL A 264 -5.74 26.81 4.20
N LYS A 265 -6.79 27.59 4.52
CA LYS A 265 -7.22 27.88 5.89
C LYS A 265 -7.64 26.63 6.67
N ALA A 266 -8.20 25.62 6.01
CA ALA A 266 -8.62 24.38 6.65
C ALA A 266 -7.50 23.74 7.46
N HIS A 267 -6.25 23.81 6.96
CA HIS A 267 -5.07 23.17 7.56
C HIS A 267 -4.36 24.02 8.63
N THR A 268 -4.98 25.12 9.11
CA THR A 268 -4.31 26.02 10.06
C THR A 268 -3.90 25.32 11.35
N ASN A 269 -4.73 24.42 11.88
CA ASN A 269 -4.46 23.74 13.15
C ASN A 269 -3.31 22.76 13.01
N ILE A 270 -3.30 21.95 11.96
CA ILE A 270 -2.20 21.00 11.76
C ILE A 270 -0.88 21.71 11.46
N ARG A 271 -0.89 22.81 10.68
CA ARG A 271 0.33 23.63 10.50
C ARG A 271 0.87 24.15 11.82
N LYS A 272 -0.02 24.62 12.71
CA LYS A 272 0.37 25.08 14.05
C LYS A 272 1.00 23.93 14.84
N THR A 273 0.38 22.76 14.86
CA THR A 273 0.91 21.56 15.52
C THR A 273 2.30 21.19 15.00
N ILE A 274 2.49 21.20 13.68
CA ILE A 274 3.80 20.91 13.06
C ILE A 274 4.83 21.95 13.50
N LEU A 275 4.51 23.25 13.43
CA LEU A 275 5.47 24.32 13.75
C LEU A 275 5.84 24.40 15.24
N GLU A 276 4.95 23.97 16.12
CA GLU A 276 5.17 23.95 17.58
C GLU A 276 5.96 22.71 18.04
N ASN A 277 5.84 21.59 17.33
CA ASN A 277 6.39 20.30 17.79
C ASN A 277 7.48 19.71 16.89
N CYS A 278 7.67 20.24 15.68
CA CYS A 278 8.58 19.66 14.69
C CYS A 278 9.56 20.66 14.11
N SER A 279 10.69 20.15 13.63
CA SER A 279 11.61 20.88 12.76
C SER A 279 11.43 20.42 11.32
N ILE A 280 10.99 21.31 10.43
CA ILE A 280 10.87 21.01 9.00
C ILE A 280 12.29 20.89 8.42
N LYS A 281 12.67 19.71 7.97
CA LYS A 281 13.98 19.43 7.38
C LYS A 281 14.00 19.66 5.88
N ASN A 282 12.97 19.21 5.18
CA ASN A 282 12.86 19.30 3.74
C ASN A 282 11.42 19.63 3.33
N LEU A 283 11.29 20.46 2.30
CA LEU A 283 10.05 20.72 1.58
C LEU A 283 10.36 20.63 0.09
N VAL A 284 9.73 19.66 -0.60
CA VAL A 284 10.01 19.36 -1.99
C VAL A 284 8.73 19.48 -2.80
N PHE A 285 8.72 20.37 -3.77
CA PHE A 285 7.62 20.50 -4.72
C PHE A 285 7.80 19.46 -5.84
N LEU A 286 6.79 18.62 -6.04
CA LEU A 286 6.82 17.52 -7.00
C LEU A 286 6.25 17.92 -8.38
N GLY A 287 5.66 19.12 -8.49
CA GLY A 287 4.95 19.55 -9.70
C GLY A 287 3.79 18.61 -10.04
N ASN A 288 3.59 18.31 -11.31
CA ASN A 288 2.55 17.37 -11.77
C ASN A 288 2.97 15.90 -11.61
N ALA A 289 3.33 15.50 -10.39
CA ALA A 289 3.81 14.14 -10.11
C ALA A 289 2.72 13.06 -10.14
N PHE A 290 1.46 13.46 -10.21
CA PHE A 290 0.30 12.58 -10.22
C PHE A 290 -0.52 12.80 -11.48
N ASP A 291 -0.46 11.86 -12.43
CA ASP A 291 -1.26 11.92 -13.66
C ASP A 291 -2.77 11.86 -13.34
N GLY A 292 -3.52 12.84 -13.85
CA GLY A 292 -4.97 12.91 -13.73
C GLY A 292 -5.51 13.40 -12.38
N VAL A 293 -4.65 13.84 -11.46
CA VAL A 293 -5.07 14.51 -10.22
C VAL A 293 -5.06 16.03 -10.42
N GLN A 294 -6.24 16.62 -10.51
CA GLN A 294 -6.38 18.05 -10.21
C GLN A 294 -6.50 18.17 -8.69
N CYS A 295 -5.41 18.55 -8.02
CA CYS A 295 -5.53 19.05 -6.64
C CYS A 295 -6.34 20.33 -6.69
N PRO A 296 -7.48 20.43 -5.97
CA PRO A 296 -8.23 21.66 -5.89
C PRO A 296 -7.44 22.76 -5.16
#